data_621cd8fc6148aa864496e5a5d886cbba
#
_entry.id   621cd8fc6148aa864496e5a5d886cbba
#
_cell.length_a   1.000
_cell.length_b   1.000
_cell.length_c   1.000
_cell.angle_alpha   90.00
_cell.angle_beta   90.00
_cell.angle_gamma   90.00
#
_symmetry.space_group_name_H-M   'P 1'
#
loop_
_entity.id
_entity.type
_entity.pdbx_description
1 polymer ?
#
loop_
_entity_poly.entity_id
_entity_poly.type
_entity_poly.pdbx_seq_one_letter_code
_entity_poly.pdbx_strand_id
1 'polypeptide(L)'
;TLSVSSAASDVYKRQEVQRYVSRVLESLDTTQLQDAVLRLYTYRDKIKQKIKQLSEAYAAEAFQKQININKIQLQEHWQMKNRIVPGQTHHTIIQKSLYAKEGKMNDLEAEMIMSIASLPNVLFWHRNLERNKGFYINGFLNHYPDFIIVTKYGNVILLEVKGGHLTNEDSKAKIRLGNKWASLAGQRFKYFMVFRNHAIEGAYNFEAAKNLIRNL
;
A
#
# COMPACT_ATOMS: atom_id res chain seq x y z
N THR A 1 -24.00 -8.63 13.12
CA THR A 1 -23.92 -8.41 11.68
C THR A 1 -24.99 -7.42 11.26
N LEU A 2 -24.66 -6.13 11.20
CA LEU A 2 -25.48 -5.10 10.58
C LEU A 2 -25.13 -5.06 9.09
N SER A 3 -25.78 -5.87 8.28
CA SER A 3 -25.82 -5.67 6.84
C SER A 3 -26.80 -4.54 6.54
N VAL A 4 -26.32 -3.31 6.55
CA VAL A 4 -27.02 -2.22 5.85
C VAL A 4 -26.98 -2.59 4.38
N SER A 5 -28.17 -2.71 3.75
CA SER A 5 -28.30 -3.08 2.34
C SER A 5 -27.34 -2.25 1.50
N SER A 6 -26.50 -2.90 0.74
CA SER A 6 -25.48 -2.27 -0.13
C SER A 6 -26.08 -1.21 -1.06
N ALA A 7 -27.32 -1.45 -1.53
CA ALA A 7 -28.07 -0.55 -2.39
C ALA A 7 -28.40 0.80 -1.73
N ALA A 8 -28.84 0.83 -0.48
CA ALA A 8 -29.14 2.09 0.24
C ALA A 8 -27.86 2.91 0.50
N SER A 9 -26.75 2.25 0.84
CA SER A 9 -25.44 2.89 1.00
C SER A 9 -24.94 3.50 -0.32
N ASP A 10 -25.15 2.83 -1.45
CA ASP A 10 -24.68 3.30 -2.75
C ASP A 10 -25.54 4.47 -3.29
N VAL A 11 -26.85 4.48 -3.00
CA VAL A 11 -27.73 5.61 -3.31
C VAL A 11 -27.33 6.85 -2.50
N TYR A 12 -27.08 6.70 -1.21
CA TYR A 12 -26.63 7.80 -0.35
C TYR A 12 -25.30 8.38 -0.81
N LYS A 13 -24.31 7.54 -1.11
CA LYS A 13 -23.03 7.98 -1.65
C LYS A 13 -23.16 8.72 -2.97
N ARG A 14 -24.06 8.26 -3.85
CA ARG A 14 -24.33 8.92 -5.14
C ARG A 14 -24.93 10.31 -4.95
N GLN A 15 -25.87 10.48 -4.02
CA GLN A 15 -26.47 11.78 -3.69
C GLN A 15 -25.45 12.76 -3.13
N GLU A 16 -24.56 12.33 -2.24
CA GLU A 16 -23.50 13.19 -1.68
C GLU A 16 -22.50 13.64 -2.77
N VAL A 17 -22.13 12.75 -3.68
CA VAL A 17 -21.29 13.12 -4.84
C VAL A 17 -22.00 14.13 -5.73
N GLN A 18 -23.29 13.94 -6.03
CA GLN A 18 -24.08 14.89 -6.81
C GLN A 18 -24.12 16.27 -6.14
N ARG A 19 -24.40 16.35 -4.83
CA ARG A 19 -24.39 17.62 -4.08
C ARG A 19 -23.02 18.31 -4.14
N TYR A 20 -21.93 17.56 -4.00
CA TYR A 20 -20.58 18.10 -4.12
C TYR A 20 -20.32 18.69 -5.52
N VAL A 21 -20.66 17.93 -6.58
CA VAL A 21 -20.50 18.38 -7.97
C VAL A 21 -21.36 19.60 -8.26
N SER A 22 -22.61 19.65 -7.81
CA SER A 22 -23.50 20.83 -7.96
C SER A 22 -22.87 22.07 -7.32
N ARG A 23 -22.39 21.97 -6.08
CA ARG A 23 -21.71 23.11 -5.40
C ARG A 23 -20.45 23.58 -6.15
N VAL A 24 -19.67 22.66 -6.71
CA VAL A 24 -18.51 23.02 -7.53
C VAL A 24 -18.96 23.78 -8.77
N LEU A 25 -19.98 23.32 -9.48
CA LEU A 25 -20.50 24.00 -10.67
C LEU A 25 -21.11 25.38 -10.35
N GLU A 26 -21.84 25.48 -9.25
CA GLU A 26 -22.43 26.73 -8.75
C GLU A 26 -21.37 27.77 -8.36
N SER A 27 -20.17 27.34 -7.99
CA SER A 27 -19.05 28.24 -7.65
C SER A 27 -18.26 28.76 -8.86
N LEU A 28 -18.53 28.25 -10.06
CA LEU A 28 -17.83 28.67 -11.28
C LEU A 28 -18.52 29.91 -11.89
N ASP A 29 -17.69 30.84 -12.38
CA ASP A 29 -18.17 31.95 -13.20
C ASP A 29 -18.55 31.47 -14.62
N THR A 30 -19.16 32.37 -15.41
CA THR A 30 -19.64 32.03 -16.78
C THR A 30 -18.52 31.55 -17.70
N THR A 31 -17.33 32.13 -17.60
CA THR A 31 -16.16 31.74 -18.41
C THR A 31 -15.66 30.36 -18.03
N GLN A 32 -15.57 30.09 -16.73
CA GLN A 32 -15.17 28.80 -16.19
C GLN A 32 -16.20 27.70 -16.52
N LEU A 33 -17.50 28.01 -16.51
CA LEU A 33 -18.55 27.09 -16.91
C LEU A 33 -18.43 26.75 -18.41
N GLN A 34 -18.18 27.73 -19.27
CA GLN A 34 -17.95 27.48 -20.70
C GLN A 34 -16.71 26.60 -20.93
N ASP A 35 -15.59 26.86 -20.23
CA ASP A 35 -14.40 26.02 -20.30
C ASP A 35 -14.68 24.61 -19.78
N ALA A 36 -15.46 24.46 -18.70
CA ALA A 36 -15.86 23.17 -18.17
C ALA A 36 -16.69 22.32 -19.15
N VAL A 37 -17.59 22.96 -19.91
CA VAL A 37 -18.36 22.30 -20.97
C VAL A 37 -17.45 21.83 -22.11
N LEU A 38 -16.52 22.69 -22.55
CA LEU A 38 -15.58 22.36 -23.62
C LEU A 38 -14.58 21.26 -23.20
N ARG A 39 -14.21 21.22 -21.92
CA ARG A 39 -13.23 20.28 -21.36
C ARG A 39 -13.84 19.32 -20.34
N LEU A 40 -15.05 18.87 -20.58
CA LEU A 40 -15.84 18.06 -19.65
C LEU A 40 -15.06 16.88 -19.04
N TYR A 41 -14.30 16.14 -19.83
CA TYR A 41 -13.52 14.99 -19.35
C TYR A 41 -12.40 15.41 -18.40
N THR A 42 -11.74 16.52 -18.67
CA THR A 42 -10.67 17.06 -17.79
C THR A 42 -11.23 17.48 -16.43
N TYR A 43 -12.35 18.18 -16.40
CA TYR A 43 -13.01 18.59 -15.15
C TYR A 43 -13.53 17.38 -14.37
N ARG A 44 -14.16 16.43 -15.06
CA ARG A 44 -14.61 15.17 -14.46
C ARG A 44 -13.44 14.46 -13.74
N ASP A 45 -12.28 14.35 -14.39
CA ASP A 45 -11.15 13.62 -13.84
C ASP A 45 -10.51 14.39 -12.67
N LYS A 46 -10.43 15.73 -12.72
CA LYS A 46 -10.03 16.57 -11.59
C LYS A 46 -10.97 16.44 -10.39
N ILE A 47 -12.29 16.43 -10.62
CA ILE A 47 -13.30 16.23 -9.57
C ILE A 47 -13.16 14.84 -8.95
N LYS A 48 -13.02 13.79 -9.75
CA LYS A 48 -12.78 12.42 -9.28
C LYS A 48 -11.50 12.34 -8.41
N GLN A 49 -10.43 12.96 -8.87
CA GLN A 49 -9.17 13.00 -8.14
C GLN A 49 -9.33 13.73 -6.80
N LYS A 50 -10.04 14.86 -6.78
CA LYS A 50 -10.29 15.61 -5.55
C LYS A 50 -11.15 14.84 -4.56
N ILE A 51 -12.23 14.20 -5.03
CA ILE A 51 -13.08 13.33 -4.20
C ILE A 51 -12.25 12.19 -3.60
N LYS A 52 -11.39 11.56 -4.41
CA LYS A 52 -10.50 10.51 -3.94
C LYS A 52 -9.58 11.01 -2.83
N GLN A 53 -8.91 12.14 -3.03
CA GLN A 53 -8.02 12.76 -2.03
C GLN A 53 -8.73 13.08 -0.72
N LEU A 54 -9.92 13.69 -0.79
CA LEU A 54 -10.71 14.01 0.40
C LEU A 54 -11.18 12.75 1.14
N SER A 55 -11.60 11.73 0.41
CA SER A 55 -12.01 10.45 0.97
C SER A 55 -10.86 9.73 1.68
N GLU A 56 -9.67 9.72 1.07
CA GLU A 56 -8.47 9.13 1.67
C GLU A 56 -8.02 9.89 2.93
N ALA A 57 -8.06 11.23 2.90
CA ALA A 57 -7.72 12.06 4.05
C ALA A 57 -8.68 11.81 5.22
N TYR A 58 -9.99 11.79 4.95
CA TYR A 58 -11.02 11.50 5.96
C TYR A 58 -10.87 10.08 6.53
N ALA A 59 -10.66 9.08 5.65
CA ALA A 59 -10.45 7.71 6.07
C ALA A 59 -9.21 7.56 6.96
N ALA A 60 -8.11 8.25 6.64
CA ALA A 60 -6.90 8.24 7.45
C ALA A 60 -7.11 8.89 8.82
N GLU A 61 -7.84 10.00 8.89
CA GLU A 61 -8.19 10.66 10.16
C GLU A 61 -9.11 9.79 11.02
N ALA A 62 -10.16 9.23 10.43
CA ALA A 62 -11.08 8.32 11.11
C ALA A 62 -10.36 7.07 11.64
N PHE A 63 -9.45 6.49 10.85
CA PHE A 63 -8.62 5.36 11.23
C PHE A 63 -7.72 5.70 12.42
N GLN A 64 -7.06 6.88 12.41
CA GLN A 64 -6.22 7.33 13.52
C GLN A 64 -7.03 7.52 14.81
N LYS A 65 -8.23 8.11 14.71
CA LYS A 65 -9.14 8.25 15.86
C LYS A 65 -9.51 6.90 16.46
N GLN A 66 -9.80 5.90 15.61
CA GLN A 66 -10.17 4.55 16.07
C GLN A 66 -8.99 3.81 16.72
N ILE A 67 -7.76 4.02 16.25
CA ILE A 67 -6.56 3.50 16.93
C ILE A 67 -6.41 4.14 18.31
N ASN A 68 -6.57 5.46 18.41
CA ASN A 68 -6.37 6.19 19.66
C ASN A 68 -7.34 5.78 20.77
N ILE A 69 -8.53 5.30 20.42
CA ILE A 69 -9.53 4.78 21.37
C ILE A 69 -9.50 3.25 21.49
N ASN A 70 -8.42 2.59 21.02
CA ASN A 70 -8.21 1.13 21.06
C ASN A 70 -9.32 0.29 20.42
N LYS A 71 -10.07 0.85 19.46
CA LYS A 71 -11.07 0.10 18.68
C LYS A 71 -10.46 -0.73 17.56
N ILE A 72 -9.27 -0.36 17.09
CA ILE A 72 -8.50 -1.11 16.10
C ILE A 72 -7.27 -1.66 16.79
N GLN A 73 -7.16 -2.98 16.78
CA GLN A 73 -6.00 -3.71 17.29
C GLN A 73 -5.38 -4.52 16.16
N LEU A 74 -4.08 -4.75 16.27
CA LEU A 74 -3.41 -5.68 15.37
C LEU A 74 -3.87 -7.11 15.65
N GLN A 75 -3.98 -7.89 14.58
CA GLN A 75 -4.13 -9.33 14.73
C GLN A 75 -2.84 -9.88 15.36
N GLU A 76 -2.97 -10.62 16.47
CA GLU A 76 -1.82 -11.12 17.22
C GLU A 76 -0.96 -12.10 16.41
N HIS A 77 -1.58 -12.87 15.55
CA HIS A 77 -0.91 -13.89 14.76
C HIS A 77 -1.33 -13.84 13.29
N TRP A 78 -0.34 -13.88 12.41
CA TRP A 78 -0.53 -14.19 11.01
C TRP A 78 0.37 -15.36 10.62
N GLN A 79 -0.20 -16.39 10.03
CA GLN A 79 0.51 -17.61 9.68
C GLN A 79 0.75 -17.67 8.18
N MET A 80 1.99 -17.92 7.80
CA MET A 80 2.32 -18.27 6.41
C MET A 80 1.69 -19.59 6.03
N LYS A 81 1.14 -19.67 4.82
CA LYS A 81 0.52 -20.89 4.31
C LYS A 81 1.58 -21.96 4.08
N ASN A 82 1.26 -23.22 4.34
CA ASN A 82 2.15 -24.34 4.02
C ASN A 82 2.42 -24.46 2.50
N ARG A 83 1.49 -24.00 1.68
CA ARG A 83 1.59 -24.00 0.22
C ARG A 83 0.93 -22.76 -0.35
N ILE A 84 1.56 -22.17 -1.38
CA ILE A 84 1.00 -21.09 -2.18
C ILE A 84 0.71 -21.55 -3.60
N VAL A 85 -0.29 -20.91 -4.24
CA VAL A 85 -0.62 -21.11 -5.66
C VAL A 85 -0.65 -19.73 -6.30
N PRO A 86 0.50 -19.21 -6.76
CA PRO A 86 0.54 -17.95 -7.48
C PRO A 86 -0.15 -18.09 -8.83
N GLY A 87 -0.80 -17.01 -9.30
CA GLY A 87 -1.44 -17.01 -10.63
C GLY A 87 -0.41 -17.10 -11.76
N GLN A 88 0.76 -16.51 -11.57
CA GLN A 88 1.95 -16.64 -12.42
C GLN A 88 3.16 -16.80 -11.52
N THR A 89 4.12 -17.61 -11.95
CA THR A 89 5.36 -17.86 -11.21
C THR A 89 6.52 -17.05 -11.77
N HIS A 90 7.47 -16.71 -10.92
CA HIS A 90 8.76 -16.18 -11.33
C HIS A 90 9.63 -17.35 -11.85
N HIS A 91 10.36 -17.12 -12.94
CA HIS A 91 11.10 -18.20 -13.62
C HIS A 91 12.47 -18.47 -12.97
N THR A 92 13.10 -17.43 -12.43
CA THR A 92 14.42 -17.55 -11.82
C THR A 92 14.31 -17.98 -10.36
N ILE A 93 15.07 -19.00 -9.99
CA ILE A 93 15.19 -19.43 -8.59
C ILE A 93 16.13 -18.44 -7.89
N ILE A 94 15.60 -17.77 -6.87
CA ILE A 94 16.38 -16.86 -6.02
C ILE A 94 16.59 -17.56 -4.67
N GLN A 95 17.83 -17.52 -4.19
CA GLN A 95 18.20 -18.17 -2.92
C GLN A 95 17.35 -17.70 -1.73
N LYS A 96 17.20 -18.54 -0.73
CA LYS A 96 16.44 -18.28 0.51
C LYS A 96 14.95 -17.97 0.30
N SER A 97 14.39 -18.32 -0.84
CA SER A 97 12.96 -18.28 -1.04
C SER A 97 12.24 -19.26 -0.11
N LEU A 98 11.14 -18.82 0.51
CA LEU A 98 10.34 -19.69 1.40
C LEU A 98 9.64 -20.80 0.62
N TYR A 99 9.21 -20.52 -0.61
CA TYR A 99 8.51 -21.48 -1.47
C TYR A 99 9.33 -21.82 -2.71
N ALA A 100 9.24 -23.06 -3.15
CA ALA A 100 9.92 -23.54 -4.34
C ALA A 100 9.53 -22.75 -5.62
N LYS A 101 8.32 -22.18 -5.63
CA LYS A 101 7.82 -21.34 -6.71
C LYS A 101 7.19 -20.09 -6.12
N GLU A 102 7.84 -18.96 -6.32
CA GLU A 102 7.33 -17.65 -5.90
C GLU A 102 6.47 -17.00 -6.99
N GLY A 103 5.65 -16.04 -6.60
CA GLY A 103 4.85 -15.24 -7.52
C GLY A 103 5.71 -14.41 -8.48
N LYS A 104 5.16 -14.10 -9.65
CA LYS A 104 5.83 -13.26 -10.66
C LYS A 104 6.26 -11.93 -10.06
N MET A 105 7.43 -11.49 -10.45
CA MET A 105 8.04 -10.22 -10.08
C MET A 105 8.41 -9.47 -11.37
N ASN A 106 8.41 -8.12 -11.31
CA ASN A 106 9.05 -7.31 -12.34
C ASN A 106 10.57 -7.27 -12.12
N ASP A 107 11.31 -6.71 -13.08
CA ASP A 107 12.77 -6.71 -13.04
C ASP A 107 13.34 -5.97 -11.83
N LEU A 108 12.72 -4.85 -11.45
CA LEU A 108 13.15 -4.07 -10.29
C LEU A 108 12.90 -4.82 -8.96
N GLU A 109 11.76 -5.47 -8.84
CA GLU A 109 11.43 -6.33 -7.69
C GLU A 109 12.40 -7.51 -7.60
N ALA A 110 12.70 -8.17 -8.73
CA ALA A 110 13.63 -9.29 -8.78
C ALA A 110 15.06 -8.87 -8.43
N GLU A 111 15.55 -7.75 -8.97
CA GLU A 111 16.85 -7.17 -8.64
C GLU A 111 16.99 -6.87 -7.14
N MET A 112 15.96 -6.22 -6.57
CA MET A 112 15.93 -5.87 -5.15
C MET A 112 15.99 -7.12 -4.28
N ILE A 113 15.11 -8.10 -4.53
CA ILE A 113 15.04 -9.28 -3.66
C ILE A 113 16.26 -10.18 -3.82
N MET A 114 16.87 -10.29 -5.01
CA MET A 114 18.14 -10.98 -5.18
C MET A 114 19.25 -10.37 -4.35
N SER A 115 19.34 -9.05 -4.35
CA SER A 115 20.35 -8.33 -3.56
C SER A 115 20.13 -8.51 -2.06
N ILE A 116 18.89 -8.47 -1.58
CA ILE A 116 18.56 -8.68 -0.17
C ILE A 116 18.75 -10.15 0.23
N ALA A 117 18.36 -11.10 -0.59
CA ALA A 117 18.53 -12.53 -0.34
C ALA A 117 20.02 -12.92 -0.21
N SER A 118 20.93 -12.16 -0.82
CA SER A 118 22.37 -12.39 -0.68
C SER A 118 22.93 -12.00 0.69
N LEU A 119 22.20 -11.21 1.50
CA LEU A 119 22.64 -10.77 2.81
C LEU A 119 22.74 -11.96 3.79
N PRO A 120 23.83 -12.07 4.59
CA PRO A 120 24.08 -13.23 5.46
C PRO A 120 23.04 -13.37 6.58
N ASN A 121 22.45 -12.25 7.05
CA ASN A 121 21.45 -12.22 8.12
C ASN A 121 20.04 -12.56 7.66
N VAL A 122 19.74 -12.55 6.36
CA VAL A 122 18.42 -12.96 5.85
C VAL A 122 18.27 -14.48 5.99
N LEU A 123 17.20 -14.90 6.66
CA LEU A 123 16.84 -16.30 6.85
C LEU A 123 16.04 -16.80 5.64
N PHE A 124 14.94 -16.15 5.33
CA PHE A 124 14.13 -16.41 4.13
C PHE A 124 13.35 -15.16 3.71
N TRP A 125 12.81 -15.22 2.50
CA TRP A 125 11.90 -14.23 1.95
C TRP A 125 10.74 -14.91 1.20
N HIS A 126 9.65 -14.17 1.00
CA HIS A 126 8.47 -14.60 0.27
C HIS A 126 7.90 -13.45 -0.56
N ARG A 127 7.57 -13.70 -1.85
CA ARG A 127 6.78 -12.79 -2.68
C ARG A 127 5.33 -12.81 -2.19
N ASN A 128 4.94 -11.78 -1.51
CA ASN A 128 3.59 -11.68 -0.96
C ASN A 128 2.53 -11.69 -2.08
N LEU A 129 1.43 -12.39 -1.84
CA LEU A 129 0.34 -12.52 -2.80
C LEU A 129 -0.77 -11.52 -2.49
N GLU A 130 -1.36 -10.93 -3.53
CA GLU A 130 -2.47 -10.00 -3.43
C GLU A 130 -3.84 -10.69 -3.28
N ARG A 131 -4.89 -9.89 -3.13
CA ARG A 131 -6.31 -10.30 -3.21
C ARG A 131 -6.69 -11.39 -2.21
N ASN A 132 -6.41 -11.15 -0.92
CA ASN A 132 -6.72 -12.08 0.18
C ASN A 132 -6.00 -13.44 0.12
N LYS A 133 -4.97 -13.58 -0.72
CA LYS A 133 -4.14 -14.77 -0.78
C LYS A 133 -2.91 -14.69 0.12
N GLY A 134 -2.40 -13.49 0.39
CA GLY A 134 -1.25 -13.20 1.21
C GLY A 134 -1.55 -12.27 2.38
N PHE A 135 -0.48 -11.74 2.97
CA PHE A 135 -0.54 -10.75 4.03
C PHE A 135 -0.98 -9.37 3.47
N TYR A 136 -1.76 -8.64 4.22
CA TYR A 136 -2.07 -7.25 3.91
C TYR A 136 -2.28 -6.42 5.17
N ILE A 137 -1.97 -5.15 5.07
CA ILE A 137 -2.27 -4.17 6.11
C ILE A 137 -3.65 -3.60 5.79
N ASN A 138 -4.63 -3.94 6.63
CA ASN A 138 -5.99 -3.45 6.53
C ASN A 138 -6.16 -2.22 7.41
N GLY A 139 -6.10 -1.05 6.81
CA GLY A 139 -6.25 0.22 7.50
C GLY A 139 -7.23 1.14 6.78
N PHE A 140 -6.86 2.41 6.61
CA PHE A 140 -7.63 3.34 5.79
C PHE A 140 -7.52 3.04 4.28
N LEU A 141 -6.61 2.14 3.91
CA LEU A 141 -6.53 1.47 2.61
C LEU A 141 -6.06 0.03 2.82
N ASN A 142 -6.32 -0.85 1.85
CA ASN A 142 -5.76 -2.19 1.84
C ASN A 142 -4.42 -2.15 1.12
N HIS A 143 -3.35 -2.46 1.85
CA HIS A 143 -2.00 -2.46 1.31
C HIS A 143 -1.38 -3.86 1.38
N TYR A 144 -0.96 -4.37 0.23
CA TYR A 144 -0.26 -5.64 0.07
C TYR A 144 1.21 -5.33 -0.22
N PRO A 145 2.11 -5.34 0.77
CA PRO A 145 3.54 -5.18 0.51
C PRO A 145 4.06 -6.26 -0.44
N ASP A 146 5.05 -5.93 -1.26
CA ASP A 146 5.56 -6.85 -2.28
C ASP A 146 6.23 -8.08 -1.68
N PHE A 147 6.98 -7.91 -0.59
CA PHE A 147 7.75 -8.98 0.03
C PHE A 147 7.60 -9.02 1.55
N ILE A 148 7.69 -10.24 2.08
CA ILE A 148 7.91 -10.51 3.48
C ILE A 148 9.31 -11.11 3.60
N ILE A 149 10.18 -10.51 4.43
CA ILE A 149 11.54 -10.94 4.65
C ILE A 149 11.71 -11.21 6.14
N VAL A 150 12.32 -12.34 6.48
CA VAL A 150 12.61 -12.70 7.85
C VAL A 150 14.13 -12.84 8.03
N THR A 151 14.67 -12.19 9.06
CA THR A 151 16.10 -12.31 9.39
C THR A 151 16.34 -13.43 10.40
N LYS A 152 17.59 -13.87 10.51
CA LYS A 152 18.04 -14.88 11.49
C LYS A 152 17.85 -14.43 12.93
N TYR A 153 17.77 -13.12 13.14
CA TYR A 153 17.52 -12.50 14.46
C TYR A 153 16.03 -12.30 14.75
N GLY A 154 15.18 -12.81 13.86
CA GLY A 154 13.73 -12.80 14.01
C GLY A 154 13.06 -11.47 13.68
N ASN A 155 13.74 -10.55 12.98
CA ASN A 155 13.07 -9.38 12.44
C ASN A 155 12.22 -9.77 11.23
N VAL A 156 11.04 -9.19 11.16
CA VAL A 156 10.09 -9.35 10.04
C VAL A 156 9.98 -8.03 9.31
N ILE A 157 10.29 -8.04 8.04
CA ILE A 157 10.34 -6.85 7.20
C ILE A 157 9.29 -6.97 6.11
N LEU A 158 8.38 -6.01 6.04
CA LEU A 158 7.50 -5.80 4.91
C LEU A 158 8.17 -4.83 3.95
N LEU A 159 8.40 -5.26 2.72
CA LEU A 159 9.07 -4.47 1.70
C LEU A 159 8.13 -4.19 0.55
N GLU A 160 8.00 -2.92 0.17
CA GLU A 160 7.31 -2.45 -1.03
C GLU A 160 8.32 -1.81 -1.98
N VAL A 161 8.35 -2.24 -3.24
CA VAL A 161 9.28 -1.73 -4.27
C VAL A 161 8.55 -0.83 -5.24
N LYS A 162 9.09 0.36 -5.49
CA LYS A 162 8.48 1.36 -6.39
C LYS A 162 9.46 1.79 -7.48
N GLY A 163 8.98 1.84 -8.71
CA GLY A 163 9.68 2.50 -9.80
C GLY A 163 9.76 4.03 -9.59
N GLY A 164 10.82 4.66 -10.11
CA GLY A 164 11.16 6.07 -9.85
C GLY A 164 10.12 7.12 -10.26
N HIS A 165 9.09 6.76 -11.02
CA HIS A 165 8.04 7.69 -11.48
C HIS A 165 6.77 7.68 -10.58
N LEU A 166 6.75 6.89 -9.51
CA LEU A 166 5.55 6.63 -8.69
C LEU A 166 5.57 7.38 -7.34
N THR A 167 6.16 8.57 -7.29
CA THR A 167 6.15 9.45 -6.12
C THR A 167 4.81 10.20 -6.00
N ASN A 168 3.71 9.46 -5.87
CA ASN A 168 2.36 10.00 -5.81
C ASN A 168 1.76 9.90 -4.41
N GLU A 169 0.56 10.46 -4.23
CA GLU A 169 -0.17 10.42 -2.96
C GLU A 169 -0.47 8.98 -2.48
N ASP A 170 -0.66 8.03 -3.40
CA ASP A 170 -0.83 6.61 -3.06
C ASP A 170 0.42 6.05 -2.33
N SER A 171 1.62 6.37 -2.83
CA SER A 171 2.87 5.97 -2.16
C SER A 171 2.99 6.58 -0.77
N LYS A 172 2.69 7.87 -0.60
CA LYS A 172 2.69 8.53 0.71
C LYS A 172 1.67 7.89 1.68
N ALA A 173 0.48 7.56 1.19
CA ALA A 173 -0.55 6.91 1.99
C ALA A 173 -0.10 5.52 2.46
N LYS A 174 0.51 4.72 1.59
CA LYS A 174 1.08 3.40 1.92
C LYS A 174 2.23 3.49 2.93
N ILE A 175 3.12 4.49 2.77
CA ILE A 175 4.21 4.75 3.74
C ILE A 175 3.63 5.04 5.13
N ARG A 176 2.67 5.95 5.23
CA ARG A 176 2.02 6.27 6.50
C ARG A 176 1.39 5.06 7.15
N LEU A 177 0.64 4.26 6.38
CA LEU A 177 0.00 3.04 6.88
C LEU A 177 1.02 1.99 7.30
N GLY A 178 2.04 1.73 6.47
CA GLY A 178 3.08 0.75 6.76
C GLY A 178 3.91 1.09 8.00
N ASN A 179 4.30 2.36 8.14
CA ASN A 179 5.02 2.85 9.32
C ASN A 179 4.15 2.77 10.58
N LYS A 180 2.85 3.09 10.47
CA LYS A 180 1.91 2.94 11.58
C LYS A 180 1.76 1.48 12.01
N TRP A 181 1.62 0.57 11.03
CA TRP A 181 1.60 -0.85 11.31
C TRP A 181 2.87 -1.30 12.03
N ALA A 182 4.05 -0.97 11.53
CA ALA A 182 5.32 -1.35 12.14
C ALA A 182 5.45 -0.84 13.58
N SER A 183 5.03 0.41 13.85
CA SER A 183 5.06 1.00 15.19
C SER A 183 4.16 0.26 16.19
N LEU A 184 3.02 -0.26 15.73
CA LEU A 184 2.07 -1.02 16.56
C LEU A 184 2.48 -2.48 16.72
N ALA A 185 3.08 -3.08 15.68
CA ALA A 185 3.51 -4.47 15.68
C ALA A 185 4.73 -4.74 16.59
N GLY A 186 5.49 -3.70 16.92
CA GLY A 186 6.62 -3.79 17.84
C GLY A 186 8.00 -3.78 17.16
N GLN A 187 9.05 -3.77 17.97
CA GLN A 187 10.42 -3.48 17.51
C GLN A 187 10.97 -4.44 16.46
N ARG A 188 10.50 -5.68 16.43
CA ARG A 188 10.93 -6.70 15.46
C ARG A 188 10.30 -6.55 14.07
N PHE A 189 9.28 -5.70 13.93
CA PHE A 189 8.56 -5.52 12.69
C PHE A 189 8.97 -4.21 12.03
N LYS A 190 9.27 -4.27 10.73
CA LYS A 190 9.71 -3.12 9.94
C LYS A 190 8.89 -3.02 8.68
N TYR A 191 8.70 -1.80 8.20
CA TYR A 191 8.12 -1.51 6.90
C TYR A 191 9.08 -0.64 6.10
N PHE A 192 9.41 -1.06 4.88
CA PHE A 192 10.25 -0.29 3.97
C PHE A 192 9.56 -0.14 2.62
N MET A 193 9.31 1.09 2.22
CA MET A 193 9.05 1.42 0.83
C MET A 193 10.37 1.85 0.19
N VAL A 194 10.71 1.23 -0.93
CA VAL A 194 12.02 1.39 -1.56
C VAL A 194 11.88 1.82 -3.00
N PHE A 195 12.58 2.90 -3.34
CA PHE A 195 12.72 3.41 -4.70
C PHE A 195 14.13 3.10 -5.23
N ARG A 196 14.28 2.96 -6.55
CA ARG A 196 15.60 2.64 -7.12
C ARG A 196 16.66 3.68 -6.74
N ASN A 197 16.43 4.95 -7.00
CA ASN A 197 17.42 6.02 -6.85
C ASN A 197 17.02 7.09 -5.82
N HIS A 198 15.84 7.66 -5.96
CA HIS A 198 15.36 8.76 -5.15
C HIS A 198 14.20 8.30 -4.27
N ALA A 199 14.31 8.54 -2.98
CA ALA A 199 13.26 8.26 -2.03
C ALA A 199 12.50 9.55 -1.71
N ILE A 200 11.19 9.39 -1.40
CA ILE A 200 10.38 10.43 -0.78
C ILE A 200 10.46 10.30 0.74
N GLU A 201 9.96 11.29 1.46
CA GLU A 201 9.93 11.27 2.92
C GLU A 201 9.29 9.98 3.46
N GLY A 202 9.96 9.32 4.39
CA GLY A 202 9.53 8.06 4.99
C GLY A 202 9.79 6.81 4.16
N ALA A 203 10.43 6.94 3.00
CA ALA A 203 10.89 5.85 2.15
C ALA A 203 12.42 5.82 2.04
N TYR A 204 12.95 4.82 1.38
CA TYR A 204 14.39 4.59 1.24
C TYR A 204 14.78 4.42 -0.23
N ASN A 205 16.01 4.78 -0.57
CA ASN A 205 16.61 4.29 -1.80
C ASN A 205 17.13 2.85 -1.62
N PHE A 206 17.44 2.21 -2.73
CA PHE A 206 17.86 0.80 -2.78
C PHE A 206 19.02 0.50 -1.82
N GLU A 207 20.09 1.28 -1.87
CA GLU A 207 21.30 1.03 -1.06
C GLU A 207 21.05 1.32 0.43
N ALA A 208 20.31 2.37 0.76
CA ALA A 208 19.96 2.67 2.14
C ALA A 208 19.12 1.55 2.77
N ALA A 209 18.10 1.05 2.05
CA ALA A 209 17.26 -0.05 2.52
C ALA A 209 18.09 -1.33 2.73
N LYS A 210 18.96 -1.68 1.77
CA LYS A 210 19.84 -2.84 1.87
C LYS A 210 20.78 -2.76 3.08
N ASN A 211 21.37 -1.59 3.32
CA ASN A 211 22.26 -1.38 4.46
C ASN A 211 21.50 -1.46 5.79
N LEU A 212 20.28 -0.92 5.88
CA LEU A 212 19.43 -1.07 7.06
C LEU A 212 19.10 -2.54 7.31
N ILE A 213 18.67 -3.29 6.28
CA ILE A 213 18.33 -4.71 6.39
C ILE A 213 19.55 -5.54 6.83
N ARG A 214 20.75 -5.21 6.34
CA ARG A 214 22.00 -5.89 6.74
C ARG A 214 22.27 -5.81 8.25
N ASN A 215 21.82 -4.74 8.90
CA ASN A 215 22.04 -4.49 10.32
C ASN A 215 20.87 -4.96 11.23
N LEU A 216 19.83 -5.55 10.66
CA LEU A 216 18.69 -6.17 11.34
C LEU A 216 18.90 -7.67 11.46
#